data_34659a928ded2c457ef067c3c220aee4
#
_entry.id   34659a928ded2c457ef067c3c220aee4
#
_cell.length_a   1.000
_cell.length_b   1.000
_cell.length_c   1.000
_cell.angle_alpha   90.00
_cell.angle_beta   90.00
_cell.angle_gamma   90.00
#
_symmetry.space_group_name_H-M   'P 1'
#
loop_
_entity.id
_entity.type
_entity.pdbx_description
1 polymer ?
#
loop_
_entity_poly.entity_id
_entity_poly.type
_entity_poly.pdbx_seq_one_letter_code
_entity_poly.pdbx_strand_id
1 'polypeptide(L)'
;MIEGVIITQLSVMHAQGGDVLHAMKCSDLGYKNFGEAYFSTINPKAIKAWKRHKDMVLNIIVPVGSVRFILYKDRKNSVERFQEVILSRESNYVRLTIPPMVWFGFQGLDEK
;
A
#
# COMPACT_ATOMS: atom_id res chain seq x y z
N MET A 1 0.36 -14.72 4.93
CA MET A 1 0.51 -13.55 4.05
C MET A 1 0.41 -13.98 2.60
N ILE A 2 -0.26 -13.21 1.79
CA ILE A 2 -0.41 -13.54 0.37
C ILE A 2 0.97 -13.51 -0.30
N GLU A 3 1.29 -14.54 -1.06
CA GLU A 3 2.56 -14.66 -1.74
C GLU A 3 2.79 -13.49 -2.71
N GLY A 4 3.97 -12.91 -2.67
CA GLY A 4 4.35 -11.79 -3.52
C GLY A 4 4.00 -10.42 -2.96
N VAL A 5 3.17 -10.35 -1.94
CA VAL A 5 2.89 -9.11 -1.24
C VAL A 5 4.08 -8.77 -0.36
N ILE A 6 4.57 -7.53 -0.46
CA ILE A 6 5.71 -7.07 0.32
C ILE A 6 5.29 -5.87 1.15
N ILE A 7 5.65 -5.90 2.42
CA ILE A 7 5.44 -4.77 3.33
C ILE A 7 6.82 -4.28 3.74
N THR A 8 7.16 -3.06 3.34
CA THR A 8 8.48 -2.47 3.57
C THR A 8 8.37 -1.35 4.58
N GLN A 9 9.13 -1.45 5.66
CA GLN A 9 9.21 -0.36 6.64
C GLN A 9 9.87 0.85 6.00
N LEU A 10 9.27 2.01 6.20
CA LEU A 10 9.77 3.27 5.66
C LEU A 10 10.27 4.14 6.80
N SER A 11 11.30 4.93 6.51
CA SER A 11 11.89 5.84 7.49
C SER A 11 11.20 7.19 7.47
N VAL A 12 10.98 7.74 8.66
CA VAL A 12 10.57 9.11 8.84
C VAL A 12 11.75 9.80 9.53
N MET A 13 12.34 10.79 8.86
CA MET A 13 13.45 11.54 9.42
C MET A 13 12.91 12.86 9.96
N HIS A 14 12.93 13.00 11.29
CA HIS A 14 12.47 14.23 11.92
C HIS A 14 13.51 15.32 11.80
N ALA A 15 13.07 16.49 11.37
CA ALA A 15 13.96 17.63 11.19
C ALA A 15 13.25 18.91 11.62
N GLN A 16 14.03 19.89 12.03
CA GLN A 16 13.50 21.22 12.36
C GLN A 16 12.88 21.81 11.09
N GLY A 17 11.66 22.26 11.20
CA GLY A 17 10.94 22.83 10.07
C GLY A 17 10.12 21.85 9.27
N GLY A 18 10.28 20.57 9.50
CA GLY A 18 9.48 19.53 8.83
C GLY A 18 10.21 18.22 8.67
N ASP A 19 9.44 17.16 8.59
CA ASP A 19 9.97 15.80 8.52
C ASP A 19 10.20 15.39 7.06
N VAL A 20 11.10 14.42 6.86
CA VAL A 20 11.30 13.78 5.57
C VAL A 20 10.78 12.36 5.66
N LEU A 21 9.82 12.05 4.81
CA LEU A 21 9.22 10.73 4.75
C LEU A 21 9.78 10.00 3.52
N HIS A 22 10.48 8.91 3.77
CA HIS A 22 11.02 8.11 2.67
C HIS A 22 9.90 7.39 1.95
N ALA A 23 10.05 7.19 0.66
CA ALA A 23 9.04 6.56 -0.17
C ALA A 23 9.59 5.33 -0.88
N MET A 24 10.50 5.53 -1.83
CA MET A 24 11.05 4.41 -2.60
C MET A 24 12.39 4.78 -3.20
N LYS A 25 13.31 3.81 -3.20
CA LYS A 25 14.56 3.87 -3.94
C LYS A 25 14.57 2.78 -4.99
N CYS A 26 15.27 3.00 -6.09
CA CYS A 26 15.34 1.99 -7.14
C CYS A 26 16.04 0.70 -6.69
N SER A 27 16.75 0.74 -5.56
CA SER A 27 17.38 -0.43 -4.97
C SER A 27 16.45 -1.19 -4.02
N ASP A 28 15.24 -0.69 -3.75
CA ASP A 28 14.33 -1.31 -2.82
C ASP A 28 13.72 -2.58 -3.38
N LEU A 29 13.45 -3.52 -2.48
CA LEU A 29 12.66 -4.69 -2.82
C LEU A 29 11.26 -4.23 -3.19
N GLY A 30 10.73 -4.75 -4.28
CA GLY A 30 9.42 -4.34 -4.80
C GLY A 30 9.48 -3.32 -5.91
N TYR A 31 10.63 -2.66 -6.08
CA TYR A 31 10.82 -1.77 -7.22
C TYR A 31 11.04 -2.60 -8.48
N LYS A 32 10.27 -2.33 -9.52
CA LYS A 32 10.44 -2.99 -10.82
C LYS A 32 10.99 -2.02 -11.84
N ASN A 33 10.20 -1.09 -12.27
CA ASN A 33 10.54 -0.05 -13.21
C ASN A 33 9.66 1.13 -12.91
N PHE A 34 10.02 2.30 -13.39
CA PHE A 34 9.09 3.40 -13.35
C PHE A 34 8.07 3.23 -14.48
N GLY A 35 6.81 3.16 -14.14
CA GLY A 35 5.72 3.20 -15.09
C GLY A 35 4.99 4.52 -14.98
N GLU A 36 4.27 4.69 -13.89
CA GLU A 36 3.61 5.96 -13.59
C GLU A 36 3.50 6.14 -12.08
N ALA A 37 3.38 7.39 -11.67
CA ALA A 37 3.16 7.73 -10.27
C ALA A 37 2.07 8.79 -10.18
N TYR A 38 1.14 8.62 -9.26
CA TYR A 38 0.08 9.59 -9.06
C TYR A 38 -0.37 9.57 -7.61
N PHE A 39 -1.03 10.64 -7.22
CA PHE A 39 -1.61 10.76 -5.89
C PHE A 39 -3.10 10.56 -5.98
N SER A 40 -3.66 9.91 -4.98
CA SER A 40 -5.08 9.68 -4.89
C SER A 40 -5.55 10.03 -3.49
N THR A 41 -6.78 10.48 -3.38
CA THR A 41 -7.38 10.74 -2.07
C THR A 41 -8.58 9.81 -1.88
N ILE A 42 -8.88 9.55 -0.62
CA ILE A 42 -10.10 8.81 -0.27
C ILE A 42 -10.75 9.49 0.92
N ASN A 43 -12.05 9.71 0.82
CA ASN A 43 -12.80 10.36 1.88
C ASN A 43 -12.95 9.42 3.06
N PRO A 44 -13.12 9.98 4.29
CA PRO A 44 -13.35 9.13 5.47
C PRO A 44 -14.54 8.21 5.24
N LYS A 45 -14.37 6.94 5.63
CA LYS A 45 -15.35 5.86 5.50
C LYS A 45 -15.68 5.45 4.07
N ALA A 46 -15.25 6.20 3.05
CA ALA A 46 -15.48 5.80 1.67
C ALA A 46 -14.71 4.52 1.35
N ILE A 47 -15.30 3.69 0.51
CA ILE A 47 -14.72 2.43 0.11
C ILE A 47 -14.55 2.44 -1.40
N LYS A 48 -13.34 2.12 -1.86
CA LYS A 48 -13.05 1.92 -3.27
C LYS A 48 -12.56 0.49 -3.45
N ALA A 49 -13.29 -0.31 -4.18
CA ALA A 49 -12.99 -1.73 -4.41
C ALA A 49 -13.64 -2.14 -5.73
N TRP A 50 -13.32 -3.16 -6.35
CA TRP A 50 -12.12 -4.01 -6.23
C TRP A 50 -11.33 -3.81 -7.51
N LYS A 51 -10.01 -3.78 -7.44
CA LYS A 51 -9.15 -3.67 -8.60
C LYS A 51 -8.13 -4.79 -8.61
N ARG A 52 -7.72 -5.17 -9.81
CA ARG A 52 -6.68 -6.17 -10.02
C ARG A 52 -5.92 -5.80 -11.30
N HIS A 53 -4.60 -5.80 -11.22
CA HIS A 53 -3.78 -5.56 -12.40
C HIS A 53 -3.22 -6.89 -12.90
N LYS A 54 -3.15 -7.05 -14.22
CA LYS A 54 -2.65 -8.29 -14.82
C LYS A 54 -1.13 -8.35 -14.83
N ASP A 55 -0.48 -7.22 -15.09
CA ASP A 55 0.96 -7.18 -15.31
C ASP A 55 1.68 -6.21 -14.39
N MET A 56 0.98 -5.24 -13.84
CA MET A 56 1.58 -4.15 -13.09
C MET A 56 1.80 -4.52 -11.62
N VAL A 57 2.98 -4.16 -11.12
CA VAL A 57 3.27 -4.17 -9.68
C VAL A 57 2.89 -2.80 -9.14
N LEU A 58 2.11 -2.78 -8.07
CA LEU A 58 1.65 -1.56 -7.46
C LEU A 58 2.37 -1.33 -6.13
N ASN A 59 2.91 -0.14 -5.95
CA ASN A 59 3.53 0.27 -4.69
C ASN A 59 2.74 1.43 -4.10
N ILE A 60 2.26 1.26 -2.89
CA ILE A 60 1.35 2.20 -2.24
C ILE A 60 1.96 2.73 -0.95
N ILE A 61 1.86 4.04 -0.77
CA ILE A 61 2.32 4.74 0.43
C ILE A 61 1.21 5.69 0.86
N VAL A 62 0.98 5.78 2.16
CA VAL A 62 -0.01 6.71 2.73
C VAL A 62 0.71 7.71 3.62
N PRO A 63 1.09 8.88 3.08
CA PRO A 63 1.84 9.87 3.86
C PRO A 63 0.95 10.74 4.76
N VAL A 64 -0.35 10.74 4.55
CA VAL A 64 -1.31 11.54 5.33
C VAL A 64 -2.53 10.68 5.59
N GLY A 65 -2.94 10.63 6.86
CA GLY A 65 -4.14 9.90 7.26
C GLY A 65 -3.92 8.41 7.44
N SER A 66 -5.00 7.66 7.41
CA SER A 66 -5.00 6.21 7.59
C SER A 66 -5.93 5.55 6.58
N VAL A 67 -5.47 4.46 5.98
CA VAL A 67 -6.23 3.73 4.98
C VAL A 67 -6.10 2.24 5.27
N ARG A 68 -7.24 1.56 5.25
CA ARG A 68 -7.29 0.09 5.37
C ARG A 68 -7.29 -0.51 3.99
N PHE A 69 -6.35 -1.40 3.73
CA PHE A 69 -6.30 -2.17 2.49
C PHE A 69 -6.69 -3.61 2.78
N ILE A 70 -7.54 -4.15 1.93
CA ILE A 70 -7.90 -5.57 1.93
C ILE A 70 -7.41 -6.16 0.63
N LEU A 71 -6.61 -7.21 0.73
CA LEU A 71 -6.07 -7.92 -0.41
C LEU A 71 -6.72 -9.29 -0.50
N TYR A 72 -6.95 -9.75 -1.73
CA TYR A 72 -7.58 -11.04 -1.96
C TYR A 72 -6.88 -11.74 -3.12
N LYS A 73 -6.49 -12.97 -2.90
CA LYS A 73 -5.91 -13.82 -3.93
C LYS A 73 -6.86 -14.97 -4.24
N ASP A 74 -7.28 -15.04 -5.49
CA ASP A 74 -8.18 -16.09 -5.96
C ASP A 74 -7.35 -17.32 -6.36
N ARG A 75 -7.01 -18.17 -5.37
CA ARG A 75 -6.30 -19.43 -5.58
C ARG A 75 -6.95 -20.52 -4.77
N LYS A 76 -7.27 -21.62 -5.45
CA LYS A 76 -7.94 -22.77 -4.81
C LYS A 76 -7.11 -23.42 -3.70
N ASN A 77 -5.80 -23.34 -3.77
CA ASN A 77 -4.90 -23.99 -2.81
C ASN A 77 -4.14 -23.01 -1.91
N SER A 78 -4.56 -21.76 -1.90
CA SER A 78 -3.93 -20.78 -1.01
C SER A 78 -4.57 -20.87 0.37
N VAL A 79 -3.75 -21.04 1.39
CA VAL A 79 -4.20 -21.08 2.77
C VAL A 79 -4.67 -19.70 3.22
N GLU A 80 -4.06 -18.64 2.70
CA GLU A 80 -4.41 -17.27 3.04
C GLU A 80 -4.92 -16.54 1.80
N ARG A 81 -6.25 -16.39 1.73
CA ARG A 81 -6.91 -15.70 0.62
C ARG A 81 -7.07 -14.21 0.86
N PHE A 82 -7.19 -13.82 2.12
CA PHE A 82 -7.39 -12.42 2.49
C PHE A 82 -6.25 -11.95 3.36
N GLN A 83 -5.91 -10.69 3.18
CA GLN A 83 -4.91 -10.04 4.01
C GLN A 83 -5.34 -8.59 4.22
N GLU A 84 -5.31 -8.14 5.47
CA GLU A 84 -5.61 -6.76 5.82
C GLU A 84 -4.32 -6.04 6.19
N VAL A 85 -4.14 -4.83 5.65
CA VAL A 85 -3.02 -3.97 6.01
C VAL A 85 -3.55 -2.56 6.21
N ILE A 86 -3.27 -1.97 7.36
CA ILE A 86 -3.62 -0.58 7.62
C ILE A 86 -2.35 0.25 7.49
N LEU A 87 -2.39 1.22 6.59
CA LEU A 87 -1.29 2.14 6.35
C LEU A 87 -1.60 3.48 6.99
N SER A 88 -0.67 3.98 7.80
CA SER A 88 -0.82 5.24 8.51
C SER A 88 0.55 5.83 8.76
N ARG A 89 0.70 7.14 8.52
CA ARG A 89 1.96 7.80 8.82
C ARG A 89 2.39 7.63 10.28
N GLU A 90 1.44 7.75 11.20
CA GLU A 90 1.73 7.76 12.63
C GLU A 90 1.97 6.39 13.23
N SER A 91 1.22 5.39 12.79
CA SER A 91 1.23 4.09 13.45
C SER A 91 1.80 2.95 12.62
N ASN A 92 1.83 3.08 11.31
CA ASN A 92 2.35 2.03 10.43
C ASN A 92 2.76 2.61 9.09
N TYR A 93 3.88 3.33 9.09
CA TYR A 93 4.37 3.95 7.87
C TYR A 93 5.20 2.94 7.08
N VAL A 94 4.53 2.25 6.17
CA VAL A 94 5.12 1.20 5.34
C VAL A 94 4.72 1.41 3.89
N ARG A 95 5.48 0.80 2.98
CA ARG A 95 5.10 0.70 1.59
C ARG A 95 4.50 -0.67 1.35
N LEU A 96 3.30 -0.68 0.80
CA LEU A 96 2.62 -1.92 0.44
C LEU A 96 2.87 -2.19 -1.03
N THR A 97 3.51 -3.32 -1.34
CA THR A 97 3.76 -3.76 -2.70
C THR A 97 2.79 -4.87 -3.03
N ILE A 98 1.96 -4.65 -4.04
CA ILE A 98 0.95 -5.61 -4.49
C ILE A 98 1.38 -6.16 -5.84
N PRO A 99 1.63 -7.48 -5.94
CA PRO A 99 2.01 -8.09 -7.22
C PRO A 99 0.83 -8.18 -8.18
N PRO A 100 1.08 -8.49 -9.45
CA PRO A 100 -0.02 -8.72 -10.39
C PRO A 100 -0.96 -9.81 -9.90
N MET A 101 -2.21 -9.74 -10.34
CA MET A 101 -3.25 -10.75 -10.11
C MET A 101 -3.75 -10.84 -8.67
N VAL A 102 -3.44 -9.87 -7.84
CA VAL A 102 -4.01 -9.77 -6.49
C VAL A 102 -5.07 -8.68 -6.50
N TRP A 103 -6.28 -9.03 -6.06
CA TRP A 103 -7.36 -8.07 -5.90
C TRP A 103 -7.10 -7.21 -4.70
N PHE A 104 -7.45 -5.94 -4.79
CA PHE A 104 -7.34 -5.05 -3.63
C PHE A 104 -8.49 -4.06 -3.60
N GLY A 105 -8.83 -3.66 -2.40
CA GLY A 105 -9.76 -2.58 -2.14
C GLY A 105 -9.29 -1.83 -0.91
N PHE A 106 -9.80 -0.63 -0.72
CA PHE A 106 -9.36 0.17 0.41
C PHE A 106 -10.47 1.10 0.92
N GLN A 107 -10.32 1.47 2.19
CA GLN A 107 -11.28 2.31 2.90
C GLN A 107 -10.53 3.39 3.65
N GLY A 108 -10.98 4.63 3.52
CA GLY A 108 -10.48 5.73 4.34
C GLY A 108 -10.94 5.58 5.78
N LEU A 109 -10.02 5.74 6.73
CA LEU A 109 -10.32 5.55 8.14
C LEU A 109 -10.43 6.85 8.90
N ASP A 110 -9.58 7.81 8.58
CA ASP A 110 -9.53 9.07 9.32
C ASP A 110 -10.59 10.04 8.85
N GLU A 111 -11.04 10.87 9.77
CA GLU A 111 -11.97 11.95 9.46
C GLU A 111 -11.26 13.24 9.07
N LYS A 112 -9.95 13.21 9.02
CA LYS A 112 -9.14 14.38 8.70
C LYS A 112 -8.33 14.18 7.44
#